data_560a7373f7d2ef92f1c24af27270d59a
#
_entry.id   560a7373f7d2ef92f1c24af27270d59a
#
_cell.length_a   1.000
_cell.length_b   1.000
_cell.length_c   1.000
_cell.angle_alpha   90.00
_cell.angle_beta   90.00
_cell.angle_gamma   90.00
#
_symmetry.space_group_name_H-M   'P 1'
#
loop_
_entity.id
_entity.type
_entity.pdbx_description
1 polymer ?
#
loop_
_entity_poly.entity_id
_entity_poly.type
_entity_poly.pdbx_seq_one_letter_code
_entity_poly.pdbx_strand_id
1 'polypeptide(L)'
;MNKLLERHGINCEIDRWRDRGEISQLIGHKVVDVHYDDELFQILTETHIFTLYHESDCCEHVYLQDIAGEVSDLIGNEILKAEESTSGENPLCCGEESFTWTFYKFATIKGYVDLRWYGSSNGYYSESVDVVVTKLNK
;
A
#
# COMPACT_ATOMS: atom_id res chain seq x y z
N MET A 1 1.68 -2.81 -12.64
CA MET A 1 0.63 -2.91 -11.61
C MET A 1 -0.38 -4.03 -11.83
N ASN A 2 -0.37 -4.70 -12.95
CA ASN A 2 -1.42 -5.68 -13.27
C ASN A 2 -1.04 -7.14 -13.04
N LYS A 3 0.14 -7.40 -12.49
CA LYS A 3 0.63 -8.78 -12.31
C LYS A 3 -0.30 -9.66 -11.47
N LEU A 4 -0.84 -9.11 -10.39
CA LEU A 4 -1.73 -9.87 -9.51
C LEU A 4 -3.05 -10.20 -10.21
N LEU A 5 -3.62 -9.24 -10.93
CA LEU A 5 -4.83 -9.44 -11.71
C LEU A 5 -4.61 -10.46 -12.84
N GLU A 6 -3.49 -10.36 -13.52
CA GLU A 6 -3.12 -11.29 -14.59
C GLU A 6 -2.96 -12.73 -14.08
N ARG A 7 -2.36 -12.88 -12.89
CA ARG A 7 -2.19 -14.18 -12.24
C ARG A 7 -3.52 -14.91 -12.04
N HIS A 8 -4.59 -14.15 -11.79
CA HIS A 8 -5.94 -14.69 -11.55
C HIS A 8 -6.87 -14.56 -12.75
N GLY A 9 -6.37 -14.14 -13.90
CA GLY A 9 -7.16 -14.01 -15.13
C GLY A 9 -8.24 -12.94 -15.02
N ILE A 10 -8.03 -11.90 -14.21
CA ILE A 10 -8.99 -10.82 -14.00
C ILE A 10 -8.64 -9.65 -14.92
N ASN A 11 -9.61 -9.25 -15.75
CA ASN A 11 -9.47 -8.10 -16.61
C ASN A 11 -10.10 -6.89 -15.91
N CYS A 12 -9.27 -6.07 -15.27
CA CYS A 12 -9.70 -4.90 -14.52
C CYS A 12 -8.66 -3.81 -14.65
N GLU A 13 -9.11 -2.58 -14.79
CA GLU A 13 -8.23 -1.42 -14.87
C GLU A 13 -8.12 -0.74 -13.50
N ILE A 14 -6.88 -0.53 -13.04
CA ILE A 14 -6.59 0.20 -11.82
C ILE A 14 -6.34 1.67 -12.20
N ASP A 15 -7.23 2.55 -11.74
CA ASP A 15 -7.14 3.98 -12.02
C ASP A 15 -6.96 4.74 -10.71
N ARG A 16 -5.76 5.27 -10.46
CA ARG A 16 -5.41 5.92 -9.21
C ARG A 16 -6.27 7.16 -8.91
N TRP A 17 -6.75 7.83 -9.93
CA TRP A 17 -7.54 9.04 -9.74
C TRP A 17 -9.00 8.74 -9.42
N ARG A 18 -9.58 7.79 -10.16
CA ARG A 18 -10.97 7.34 -9.95
C ARG A 18 -11.13 6.53 -8.67
N ASP A 19 -10.14 5.68 -8.36
CA ASP A 19 -10.27 4.63 -7.34
C ASP A 19 -9.54 4.96 -6.04
N ARG A 20 -9.17 6.21 -5.83
CA ARG A 20 -8.50 6.63 -4.62
C ARG A 20 -9.34 6.32 -3.39
N GLY A 21 -8.74 5.69 -2.38
CA GLY A 21 -9.46 5.24 -1.20
C GLY A 21 -8.61 5.23 0.05
N GLU A 22 -9.10 4.54 1.06
CA GLU A 22 -8.44 4.43 2.36
C GLU A 22 -8.21 2.97 2.71
N ILE A 23 -7.14 2.70 3.44
CA ILE A 23 -6.76 1.34 3.80
C ILE A 23 -7.80 0.69 4.73
N SER A 24 -8.51 1.50 5.53
CA SER A 24 -9.57 0.99 6.41
C SER A 24 -10.70 0.29 5.66
N GLN A 25 -10.85 0.57 4.36
CA GLN A 25 -11.85 -0.11 3.52
C GLN A 25 -11.54 -1.61 3.36
N LEU A 26 -10.32 -2.03 3.66
CA LEU A 26 -9.91 -3.43 3.60
C LEU A 26 -10.54 -4.29 4.72
N ILE A 27 -10.94 -3.66 5.82
CA ILE A 27 -11.54 -4.37 6.96
C ILE A 27 -12.80 -5.12 6.52
N GLY A 28 -12.89 -6.40 6.88
CA GLY A 28 -14.02 -7.26 6.53
C GLY A 28 -13.84 -8.02 5.21
N HIS A 29 -12.81 -7.70 4.43
CA HIS A 29 -12.52 -8.41 3.19
C HIS A 29 -11.68 -9.65 3.44
N LYS A 30 -12.01 -10.73 2.75
CA LYS A 30 -11.21 -11.95 2.75
C LYS A 30 -10.15 -11.85 1.66
N VAL A 31 -8.90 -12.04 2.03
CA VAL A 31 -7.77 -11.95 1.11
C VAL A 31 -7.66 -13.21 0.25
N VAL A 32 -7.59 -13.04 -1.05
CA VAL A 32 -7.41 -14.12 -2.02
C VAL A 32 -5.94 -14.33 -2.35
N ASP A 33 -5.20 -13.24 -2.54
CA ASP A 33 -3.78 -13.29 -2.87
C ASP A 33 -3.12 -11.95 -2.58
N VAL A 34 -1.80 -11.95 -2.53
CA VAL A 34 -0.97 -10.77 -2.29
C VAL A 34 0.21 -10.78 -3.26
N HIS A 35 0.55 -9.63 -3.78
CA HIS A 35 1.76 -9.43 -4.59
C HIS A 35 2.47 -8.16 -4.13
N TYR A 36 3.77 -8.22 -4.00
CA TYR A 36 4.54 -7.03 -3.61
C TYR A 36 5.96 -7.05 -4.16
N ASP A 37 6.52 -5.86 -4.26
CA ASP A 37 7.94 -5.61 -4.46
C ASP A 37 8.31 -4.36 -3.66
N ASP A 38 9.45 -3.74 -3.91
CA ASP A 38 9.88 -2.56 -3.15
C ASP A 38 9.11 -1.28 -3.52
N GLU A 39 8.35 -1.30 -4.59
CA GLU A 39 7.57 -0.12 -5.04
C GLU A 39 6.06 -0.30 -4.94
N LEU A 40 5.60 -1.51 -4.66
CA LEU A 40 4.19 -1.86 -4.79
C LEU A 40 3.80 -2.93 -3.77
N PHE A 41 2.64 -2.77 -3.16
CA PHE A 41 2.03 -3.81 -2.33
C PHE A 41 0.55 -3.92 -2.71
N GLN A 42 0.14 -5.07 -3.22
CA GLN A 42 -1.24 -5.29 -3.66
C GLN A 42 -1.89 -6.43 -2.88
N ILE A 43 -3.14 -6.21 -2.49
CA ILE A 43 -3.97 -7.21 -1.82
C ILE A 43 -5.21 -7.44 -2.68
N LEU A 44 -5.39 -8.67 -3.16
CA LEU A 44 -6.56 -9.07 -3.90
C LEU A 44 -7.57 -9.69 -2.94
N THR A 45 -8.80 -9.19 -2.96
CA THR A 45 -9.92 -9.79 -2.23
C THR A 45 -10.92 -10.39 -3.23
N GLU A 46 -12.02 -10.92 -2.73
CA GLU A 46 -13.05 -11.50 -3.61
C GLU A 46 -13.73 -10.46 -4.50
N THR A 47 -13.75 -9.19 -4.07
CA THR A 47 -14.49 -8.11 -4.74
C THR A 47 -13.65 -6.93 -5.18
N HIS A 48 -12.45 -6.75 -4.63
CA HIS A 48 -11.62 -5.56 -4.86
C HIS A 48 -10.14 -5.92 -4.95
N ILE A 49 -9.37 -5.04 -5.56
CA ILE A 49 -7.92 -5.05 -5.44
C ILE A 49 -7.48 -3.74 -4.77
N PHE A 50 -6.67 -3.89 -3.71
CA PHE A 50 -6.09 -2.77 -2.96
C PHE A 50 -4.65 -2.60 -3.38
N THR A 51 -4.29 -1.41 -3.85
CA THR A 51 -2.93 -1.12 -4.34
C THR A 51 -2.32 0.00 -3.50
N LEU A 52 -1.17 -0.28 -2.91
CA LEU A 52 -0.36 0.69 -2.17
C LEU A 52 0.89 0.98 -3.00
N TYR A 53 1.08 2.22 -3.39
CA TYR A 53 2.25 2.63 -4.17
C TYR A 53 2.40 4.15 -4.15
N HIS A 54 3.48 4.66 -4.73
CA HIS A 54 3.67 6.09 -4.92
C HIS A 54 3.97 6.36 -6.38
N GLU A 55 3.20 7.26 -6.99
CA GLU A 55 3.47 7.76 -8.33
C GLU A 55 4.49 8.88 -8.24
N SER A 56 5.69 8.64 -8.75
CA SER A 56 6.77 9.64 -8.70
C SER A 56 6.53 10.75 -9.70
N ASP A 57 6.63 12.00 -9.21
CA ASP A 57 6.55 13.19 -10.08
C ASP A 57 7.92 13.55 -10.65
N CYS A 58 8.96 13.56 -9.81
CA CYS A 58 10.31 13.94 -10.25
C CYS A 58 11.40 13.39 -9.33
N CYS A 59 11.51 13.99 -8.17
CA CYS A 59 12.72 13.93 -7.38
C CYS A 59 12.52 13.36 -5.99
N GLU A 60 11.37 12.74 -5.77
CA GLU A 60 11.09 11.99 -4.56
C GLU A 60 11.32 10.50 -4.80
N HIS A 61 11.62 9.80 -3.70
CA HIS A 61 11.76 8.34 -3.72
C HIS A 61 10.94 7.75 -2.56
N VAL A 62 9.92 6.98 -2.89
CA VAL A 62 9.05 6.32 -1.92
C VAL A 62 9.04 4.83 -2.22
N TYR A 63 9.39 4.02 -1.23
CA TYR A 63 9.49 2.58 -1.43
C TYR A 63 9.14 1.81 -0.15
N LEU A 64 8.77 0.54 -0.34
CA LEU A 64 8.50 -0.39 0.75
C LEU A 64 9.84 -0.84 1.33
N GLN A 65 10.15 -0.40 2.53
CA GLN A 65 11.45 -0.59 3.14
C GLN A 65 11.54 -1.90 3.93
N ASP A 66 10.44 -2.29 4.60
CA ASP A 66 10.44 -3.50 5.43
C ASP A 66 9.02 -4.05 5.61
N ILE A 67 8.95 -5.35 5.85
CA ILE A 67 7.72 -6.06 6.20
C ILE A 67 8.01 -6.87 7.45
N ALA A 68 7.19 -6.67 8.50
CA ALA A 68 7.25 -7.48 9.71
C ALA A 68 6.05 -8.43 9.73
N GLY A 69 6.31 -9.70 10.00
CA GLY A 69 5.29 -10.75 9.97
C GLY A 69 5.31 -11.56 8.67
N GLU A 70 4.40 -12.51 8.57
CA GLU A 70 4.29 -13.40 7.42
C GLU A 70 3.17 -12.93 6.50
N VAL A 71 3.52 -12.43 5.31
CA VAL A 71 2.54 -11.96 4.31
C VAL A 71 1.56 -13.09 3.95
N SER A 72 2.05 -14.33 3.87
CA SER A 72 1.20 -15.48 3.56
C SER A 72 0.08 -15.71 4.57
N ASP A 73 0.22 -15.21 5.80
CA ASP A 73 -0.82 -15.30 6.81
C ASP A 73 -2.05 -14.43 6.49
N LEU A 74 -1.92 -13.49 5.58
CA LEU A 74 -3.06 -12.70 5.10
C LEU A 74 -3.93 -13.51 4.16
N ILE A 75 -3.34 -14.37 3.34
CA ILE A 75 -4.04 -15.10 2.28
C ILE A 75 -5.01 -16.11 2.89
N GLY A 76 -6.27 -16.07 2.43
CA GLY A 76 -7.33 -16.96 2.91
C GLY A 76 -8.02 -16.49 4.18
N ASN A 77 -7.64 -15.33 4.71
CA ASN A 77 -8.17 -14.82 5.98
C ASN A 77 -8.86 -13.49 5.80
N GLU A 78 -9.83 -13.22 6.67
CA GLU A 78 -10.50 -11.92 6.72
C GLU A 78 -9.62 -10.91 7.43
N ILE A 79 -9.57 -9.70 6.90
CA ILE A 79 -8.85 -8.59 7.53
C ILE A 79 -9.72 -8.04 8.67
N LEU A 80 -9.21 -8.15 9.89
CA LEU A 80 -9.89 -7.68 11.09
C LEU A 80 -9.51 -6.25 11.45
N LYS A 81 -8.32 -5.81 11.02
CA LYS A 81 -7.80 -4.49 11.30
C LYS A 81 -6.93 -4.03 10.14
N ALA A 82 -7.09 -2.79 9.72
CA ALA A 82 -6.25 -2.17 8.71
C ALA A 82 -6.08 -0.70 9.08
N GLU A 83 -4.86 -0.31 9.44
CA GLU A 83 -4.55 1.04 9.92
C GLU A 83 -3.36 1.62 9.17
N GLU A 84 -3.37 2.94 9.03
CA GLU A 84 -2.26 3.71 8.47
C GLU A 84 -1.82 4.74 9.50
N SER A 85 -0.51 4.89 9.65
CA SER A 85 0.08 5.95 10.44
C SER A 85 1.32 6.50 9.76
N THR A 86 1.67 7.75 10.05
CA THR A 86 2.82 8.40 9.45
C THR A 86 3.68 9.06 10.53
N SER A 87 4.98 9.13 10.26
CA SER A 87 5.95 9.84 11.08
C SER A 87 7.01 10.42 10.16
N GLY A 88 7.39 11.68 10.36
CA GLY A 88 8.39 12.29 9.50
C GLY A 88 8.95 13.57 10.06
N GLU A 89 9.98 14.06 9.41
CA GLU A 89 10.61 15.34 9.71
C GLU A 89 10.76 16.18 8.45
N ASN A 90 10.47 17.47 8.60
CA ASN A 90 10.78 18.50 7.63
C ASN A 90 11.87 19.36 8.23
N PRO A 91 13.14 19.19 7.85
CA PRO A 91 14.20 20.05 8.37
C PRO A 91 13.93 21.51 8.02
N LEU A 92 14.11 22.38 8.99
CA LEU A 92 13.87 23.83 8.81
C LEU A 92 14.98 24.51 8.03
N CYS A 93 16.06 23.81 7.73
CA CYS A 93 17.24 24.39 7.09
C CYS A 93 17.26 24.07 5.59
N CYS A 94 17.64 25.08 4.82
CA CYS A 94 17.70 25.00 3.36
C CYS A 94 18.67 23.92 2.87
N GLY A 95 18.21 23.06 1.97
CA GLY A 95 19.02 22.04 1.31
C GLY A 95 19.08 20.72 2.01
N GLU A 96 18.41 20.55 3.13
CA GLU A 96 18.27 19.23 3.75
C GLU A 96 17.05 18.49 3.21
N GLU A 97 17.20 17.17 3.09
CA GLU A 97 16.11 16.32 2.61
C GLU A 97 15.01 16.19 3.65
N SER A 98 13.76 16.18 3.16
CA SER A 98 12.60 15.81 3.93
C SER A 98 12.39 14.31 3.84
N PHE A 99 11.86 13.69 4.90
CA PHE A 99 11.51 12.28 4.85
C PHE A 99 10.21 12.00 5.61
N THR A 100 9.54 10.92 5.21
CA THR A 100 8.31 10.44 5.83
C THR A 100 8.34 8.92 5.91
N TRP A 101 8.03 8.40 7.08
CA TRP A 101 7.75 6.98 7.27
C TRP A 101 6.25 6.77 7.23
N THR A 102 5.77 5.82 6.46
CA THR A 102 4.36 5.44 6.42
C THR A 102 4.25 3.98 6.84
N PHE A 103 3.38 3.72 7.80
CA PHE A 103 3.18 2.40 8.38
C PHE A 103 1.77 1.92 8.09
N TYR A 104 1.65 0.67 7.68
CA TYR A 104 0.37 -0.02 7.57
C TYR A 104 0.38 -1.24 8.49
N LYS A 105 -0.68 -1.41 9.24
CA LYS A 105 -0.84 -2.58 10.12
C LYS A 105 -2.09 -3.34 9.69
N PHE A 106 -1.91 -4.61 9.36
CA PHE A 106 -3.00 -5.51 9.02
C PHE A 106 -3.08 -6.62 10.05
N ALA A 107 -4.29 -6.90 10.53
CA ALA A 107 -4.53 -7.98 11.48
C ALA A 107 -5.51 -8.99 10.90
N THR A 108 -5.18 -10.27 11.07
CA THR A 108 -6.07 -11.40 10.80
C THR A 108 -6.10 -12.28 12.05
N ILE A 109 -6.85 -13.35 12.00
CA ILE A 109 -6.87 -14.34 13.11
C ILE A 109 -5.49 -14.96 13.36
N LYS A 110 -4.60 -14.91 12.37
CA LYS A 110 -3.24 -15.47 12.50
C LYS A 110 -2.22 -14.51 13.10
N GLY A 111 -2.55 -13.23 13.22
CA GLY A 111 -1.66 -12.23 13.79
C GLY A 111 -1.56 -10.96 12.94
N TYR A 112 -0.44 -10.27 13.07
CA TYR A 112 -0.23 -8.97 12.44
C TYR A 112 0.80 -9.05 11.33
N VAL A 113 0.55 -8.26 10.27
CA VAL A 113 1.55 -7.96 9.24
C VAL A 113 1.69 -6.45 9.19
N ASP A 114 2.91 -5.97 9.38
CA ASP A 114 3.22 -4.53 9.38
C ASP A 114 4.09 -4.19 8.17
N LEU A 115 3.70 -3.16 7.43
CA LEU A 115 4.48 -2.62 6.33
C LEU A 115 5.11 -1.30 6.77
N ARG A 116 6.36 -1.08 6.39
CA ARG A 116 7.05 0.18 6.63
C ARG A 116 7.54 0.74 5.31
N TRP A 117 7.01 1.88 4.93
CA TRP A 117 7.39 2.62 3.73
C TRP A 117 8.27 3.80 4.11
N TYR A 118 9.30 4.04 3.33
CA TYR A 118 10.18 5.20 3.47
C TYR A 118 10.04 6.10 2.25
N GLY A 119 9.82 7.39 2.49
CA GLY A 119 9.77 8.39 1.43
C GLY A 119 10.72 9.53 1.72
N SER A 120 11.45 9.98 0.71
CA SER A 120 12.34 11.12 0.81
C SER A 120 12.18 12.04 -0.39
N SER A 121 12.38 13.33 -0.17
CA SER A 121 12.34 14.33 -1.22
C SER A 121 13.16 15.55 -0.80
N ASN A 122 13.18 16.56 -1.66
CA ASN A 122 13.79 17.85 -1.33
C ASN A 122 12.83 18.75 -0.51
N GLY A 123 11.71 18.21 -0.02
CA GLY A 123 10.70 18.96 0.72
C GLY A 123 9.60 19.54 -0.17
N TYR A 124 9.71 19.39 -1.46
CA TYR A 124 8.76 19.96 -2.43
C TYR A 124 7.72 18.95 -2.90
N TYR A 125 8.12 17.70 -3.07
CA TYR A 125 7.25 16.64 -3.60
C TYR A 125 6.65 15.80 -2.49
N SER A 126 5.50 15.18 -2.78
CA SER A 126 4.84 14.28 -1.84
C SER A 126 5.67 13.02 -1.56
N GLU A 127 5.75 12.64 -0.30
CA GLU A 127 6.43 11.43 0.18
C GLU A 127 5.44 10.38 0.66
N SER A 128 4.14 10.59 0.40
CA SER A 128 3.09 9.70 0.89
C SER A 128 2.88 8.49 0.01
N VAL A 129 2.35 7.44 0.62
CA VAL A 129 1.90 6.24 -0.10
C VAL A 129 0.45 6.46 -0.52
N ASP A 130 0.14 6.17 -1.77
CA ASP A 130 -1.21 6.25 -2.29
C ASP A 130 -1.94 4.93 -2.07
N VAL A 131 -3.20 5.00 -1.67
CA VAL A 131 -4.07 3.84 -1.52
C VAL A 131 -5.13 3.89 -2.60
N VAL A 132 -5.16 2.87 -3.45
CA VAL A 132 -6.10 2.76 -4.56
C VAL A 132 -6.96 1.51 -4.34
N VAL A 133 -8.28 1.68 -4.30
CA VAL A 133 -9.24 0.62 -4.05
C VAL A 133 -10.08 0.43 -5.29
N THR A 134 -9.80 -0.61 -6.05
CA THR A 134 -10.47 -0.86 -7.33
C THR A 134 -11.43 -2.03 -7.21
N LYS A 135 -12.69 -1.80 -7.57
CA LYS A 135 -13.71 -2.85 -7.61
C LYS A 135 -13.49 -3.72 -8.84
N LEU A 136 -13.49 -5.02 -8.64
CA LEU A 136 -13.30 -5.97 -9.72
C LEU A 136 -14.51 -6.04 -10.66
N ASN A 137 -14.24 -6.22 -11.94
CA ASN A 137 -15.27 -6.49 -12.93
C ASN A 137 -15.60 -7.98 -12.91
N LYS A 138 -16.73 -8.31 -12.32
CA LYS A 138 -17.23 -9.69 -12.31
C LYS A 138 -18.67 -9.74 -12.80
#